data_da141951a8a57c2edf2d838d1ff329b2
#
_entry.id   da141951a8a57c2edf2d838d1ff329b2
#
_cell.length_a   1.000
_cell.length_b   1.000
_cell.length_c   1.000
_cell.angle_alpha   90.00
_cell.angle_beta   90.00
_cell.angle_gamma   90.00
#
_symmetry.space_group_name_H-M   'P 1'
#
loop_
_entity.id
_entity.type
_entity.pdbx_description
1 polymer ?
#
loop_
_entity_poly.entity_id
_entity_poly.type
_entity_poly.pdbx_seq_one_letter_code
_entity_poly.pdbx_strand_id
1 'polypeptide(L)'
;TVLDFIIMPDHIHGLLRIEDRRPQQPVEMSHGAAGCVETHHDASQRPHNTFGPQKNNIPSIIWYFKGAVTRYSKKRALPFEWQSLYYDQIIRDDNHFYNVQDYIRSNIKKYQDKRLT
;
A
#
# COMPACT_ATOMS: atom_id res chain seq x y z
N THR A 1 2.97 -4.91 5.29
CA THR A 1 4.40 -5.28 5.45
C THR A 1 5.16 -5.05 4.15
N VAL A 2 6.37 -4.48 4.23
CA VAL A 2 7.31 -4.40 3.11
C VAL A 2 8.05 -5.73 3.04
N LEU A 3 7.99 -6.39 1.89
CA LEU A 3 8.63 -7.69 1.68
C LEU A 3 10.03 -7.54 1.05
N ASP A 4 10.14 -6.64 0.08
CA ASP A 4 11.40 -6.34 -0.59
C ASP A 4 11.33 -4.92 -1.18
N PHE A 5 12.47 -4.25 -1.33
CA PHE A 5 12.53 -2.96 -2.01
C PHE A 5 13.95 -2.67 -2.50
N ILE A 6 14.04 -1.79 -3.49
CA ILE A 6 15.30 -1.30 -4.01
C ILE A 6 15.20 0.17 -4.38
N ILE A 7 16.24 0.92 -4.10
CA ILE A 7 16.37 2.33 -4.47
C ILE A 7 17.29 2.42 -5.69
N MET A 8 16.75 2.92 -6.77
CA MET A 8 17.47 3.25 -7.99
C MET A 8 17.76 4.76 -8.01
N PRO A 9 18.67 5.27 -8.85
CA PRO A 9 19.01 6.69 -8.85
C PRO A 9 17.84 7.64 -9.16
N ASP A 10 16.85 7.18 -9.91
CA ASP A 10 15.71 7.96 -10.40
C ASP A 10 14.34 7.39 -9.99
N HIS A 11 14.30 6.19 -9.42
CA HIS A 11 13.05 5.56 -8.98
C HIS A 11 13.26 4.53 -7.88
N ILE A 12 12.17 4.03 -7.34
CA ILE A 12 12.15 3.00 -6.28
C ILE A 12 11.20 1.88 -6.72
N HIS A 13 11.61 0.64 -6.56
CA HIS A 13 10.72 -0.51 -6.60
C HIS A 13 10.46 -1.03 -5.19
N GLY A 14 9.22 -1.42 -4.92
CA GLY A 14 8.85 -2.01 -3.65
C GLY A 14 7.84 -3.13 -3.81
N LEU A 15 8.00 -4.18 -3.06
CA LEU A 15 7.09 -5.30 -2.93
C LEU A 15 6.39 -5.23 -1.58
N LEU A 16 5.08 -5.00 -1.60
CA LEU A 16 4.27 -4.77 -0.40
C LEU A 16 3.25 -5.88 -0.24
N ARG A 17 3.10 -6.39 0.99
CA ARG A 17 1.96 -7.22 1.39
C ARG A 17 0.99 -6.36 2.19
N ILE A 18 -0.24 -6.31 1.76
CA ILE A 18 -1.34 -5.68 2.49
C ILE A 18 -2.08 -6.80 3.22
N GLU A 19 -2.11 -6.72 4.54
CA GLU A 19 -2.80 -7.67 5.40
C GLU A 19 -4.04 -6.99 5.97
N ASP A 20 -5.19 -7.64 5.82
CA ASP A 20 -6.41 -7.18 6.47
C ASP A 20 -6.37 -7.62 7.95
N ARG A 21 -6.09 -6.68 8.83
CA ARG A 21 -6.08 -6.91 10.29
C ARG A 21 -7.48 -6.78 10.90
N ARG A 22 -8.54 -7.10 10.19
CA ARG A 22 -9.82 -7.22 10.86
C ARG A 22 -9.73 -8.39 11.84
N PRO A 23 -9.95 -8.19 13.14
CA PRO A 23 -10.12 -9.32 14.04
C PRO A 23 -11.29 -10.14 13.51
N GLN A 24 -11.02 -11.38 13.13
CA GLN A 24 -12.09 -12.33 12.85
C GLN A 24 -12.85 -12.49 14.15
N GLN A 25 -13.98 -11.83 14.27
CA GLN A 25 -14.92 -12.14 15.34
C GLN A 25 -15.38 -13.58 15.11
N PRO A 26 -15.31 -14.44 16.14
CA PRO A 26 -15.91 -15.76 16.03
C PRO A 26 -17.36 -15.57 15.64
N VAL A 27 -17.77 -16.20 14.55
CA VAL A 27 -19.19 -16.26 14.17
C VAL A 27 -19.83 -17.21 15.18
N GLU A 28 -20.28 -16.67 16.33
CA GLU A 28 -21.18 -17.42 17.18
C GLU A 28 -22.46 -17.65 16.39
N MET A 29 -22.65 -18.88 15.94
CA MET A 29 -23.94 -19.36 15.46
C MET A 29 -24.87 -19.44 16.65
N SER A 30 -25.51 -18.34 17.00
CA SER A 30 -26.67 -18.41 17.87
C SER A 30 -27.90 -18.77 17.02
N HIS A 31 -28.28 -20.03 17.11
CA HIS A 31 -29.60 -20.49 16.75
C HIS A 31 -30.53 -19.98 17.87
N GLY A 32 -31.55 -19.21 17.52
CA GLY A 32 -32.63 -19.01 18.47
C GLY A 32 -33.48 -17.77 18.25
N ALA A 33 -34.72 -18.03 17.86
CA ALA A 33 -35.92 -17.31 18.24
C ALA A 33 -36.30 -16.02 17.48
N ALA A 34 -37.43 -16.20 16.79
CA ALA A 34 -38.33 -15.20 16.28
C ALA A 34 -38.62 -14.07 17.30
N GLY A 35 -38.48 -12.85 16.89
CA GLY A 35 -38.95 -11.68 17.60
C GLY A 35 -39.13 -10.53 16.64
N CYS A 36 -40.40 -10.22 16.31
CA CYS A 36 -40.77 -9.00 15.61
C CYS A 36 -40.33 -7.79 16.38
N VAL A 37 -39.58 -6.88 15.79
CA VAL A 37 -39.44 -5.54 16.34
C VAL A 37 -39.20 -4.53 15.23
N GLU A 38 -40.19 -3.71 15.10
CA GLU A 38 -40.24 -2.27 14.80
C GLU A 38 -39.10 -1.64 14.02
N THR A 39 -39.47 -1.20 12.84
CA THR A 39 -38.78 -0.28 11.97
C THR A 39 -38.65 1.09 12.60
N HIS A 40 -37.51 1.38 13.20
CA HIS A 40 -37.07 2.74 13.33
C HIS A 40 -36.19 3.09 12.15
N HIS A 41 -36.75 3.79 11.19
CA HIS A 41 -36.04 4.51 10.14
C HIS A 41 -35.22 5.63 10.79
N ASP A 42 -34.01 5.33 11.23
CA ASP A 42 -33.00 6.37 11.45
C ASP A 42 -32.37 6.71 10.10
N ALA A 43 -32.94 7.68 9.44
CA ALA A 43 -32.50 8.22 8.14
C ALA A 43 -31.30 9.16 8.32
N SER A 44 -30.27 8.75 9.08
CA SER A 44 -29.11 9.62 9.32
C SER A 44 -27.74 8.96 9.12
N GLN A 45 -27.69 7.84 8.47
CA GLN A 45 -26.40 7.31 7.98
C GLN A 45 -26.24 7.62 6.50
N ARG A 46 -26.00 8.90 6.20
CA ARG A 46 -25.36 9.25 4.93
C ARG A 46 -24.03 8.51 4.90
N PRO A 47 -23.70 7.76 3.82
CA PRO A 47 -22.39 7.17 3.72
C PRO A 47 -21.39 8.31 3.85
N HIS A 48 -20.58 8.30 4.89
CA HIS A 48 -19.48 9.22 5.05
C HIS A 48 -18.60 9.06 3.82
N ASN A 49 -18.70 10.04 2.94
CA ASN A 49 -17.82 10.15 1.78
C ASN A 49 -16.43 10.44 2.35
N THR A 50 -15.70 9.37 2.66
CA THR A 50 -14.35 9.43 3.20
C THR A 50 -13.39 9.81 2.08
N PHE A 51 -13.51 11.04 1.60
CA PHE A 51 -12.52 11.72 0.77
C PHE A 51 -11.34 12.15 1.64
N GLY A 52 -10.71 11.18 2.27
CA GLY A 52 -9.47 11.35 3.01
C GLY A 52 -8.55 10.18 2.70
N PRO A 53 -7.24 10.27 2.99
CA PRO A 53 -6.35 9.16 2.81
C PRO A 53 -6.84 7.99 3.68
N GLN A 54 -7.48 7.03 3.05
CA GLN A 54 -7.93 5.82 3.73
C GLN A 54 -6.72 5.13 4.32
N LYS A 55 -6.77 4.80 5.60
CA LYS A 55 -5.68 4.10 6.27
C LYS A 55 -5.50 2.72 5.62
N ASN A 56 -4.24 2.33 5.41
CA ASN A 56 -3.83 0.99 4.94
C ASN A 56 -4.09 0.67 3.44
N ASN A 57 -4.19 1.67 2.58
CA ASN A 57 -4.17 1.46 1.14
C ASN A 57 -2.83 1.93 0.53
N ILE A 58 -2.52 1.48 -0.68
CA ILE A 58 -1.26 1.84 -1.37
C ILE A 58 -1.09 3.36 -1.53
N PRO A 59 -2.09 4.13 -1.99
CA PRO A 59 -1.96 5.58 -2.08
C PRO A 59 -1.55 6.25 -0.77
N SER A 60 -2.13 5.85 0.36
CA SER A 60 -1.79 6.44 1.67
C SER A 60 -0.37 6.06 2.10
N ILE A 61 0.06 4.83 1.88
CA ILE A 61 1.42 4.38 2.18
C ILE A 61 2.43 5.21 1.39
N ILE A 62 2.22 5.37 0.09
CA ILE A 62 3.09 6.16 -0.79
C ILE A 62 3.09 7.64 -0.40
N TRP A 63 1.92 8.19 -0.07
CA TRP A 63 1.80 9.58 0.38
C TRP A 63 2.61 9.84 1.65
N TYR A 64 2.49 8.98 2.67
CA TYR A 64 3.27 9.09 3.91
C TYR A 64 4.77 8.95 3.66
N PHE A 65 5.17 7.99 2.85
CA PHE A 65 6.56 7.76 2.48
C PHE A 65 7.15 8.98 1.75
N LYS A 66 6.49 9.45 0.68
CA LYS A 66 6.91 10.65 -0.06
C LYS A 66 6.99 11.87 0.85
N GLY A 67 6.00 12.07 1.73
CA GLY A 67 6.00 13.15 2.69
C GLY A 67 7.16 13.10 3.70
N ALA A 68 7.52 11.91 4.18
CA ALA A 68 8.64 11.73 5.09
C ALA A 68 9.98 12.08 4.42
N VAL A 69 10.22 11.57 3.21
CA VAL A 69 11.43 11.87 2.44
C VAL A 69 11.52 13.35 2.08
N THR A 70 10.41 13.98 1.68
CA THR A 70 10.37 15.42 1.39
C THR A 70 10.72 16.26 2.63
N ARG A 71 10.19 15.92 3.80
CA ARG A 71 10.54 16.62 5.05
C ARG A 71 12.02 16.47 5.39
N TYR A 72 12.55 15.27 5.21
CA TYR A 72 13.96 14.99 5.44
C TYR A 72 14.88 15.80 4.50
N SER A 73 14.58 15.81 3.19
CA SER A 73 15.37 16.55 2.21
C SER A 73 15.33 18.06 2.44
N LYS A 74 14.15 18.62 2.74
CA LYS A 74 14.00 20.05 3.07
C LYS A 74 14.79 20.44 4.31
N LYS A 75 14.75 19.63 5.37
CA LYS A 75 15.50 19.88 6.60
C LYS A 75 17.02 19.94 6.36
N ARG A 76 17.51 19.25 5.34
CA ARG A 76 18.94 19.16 5.00
C ARG A 76 19.33 20.01 3.78
N ALA A 77 18.39 20.80 3.25
CA ALA A 77 18.59 21.60 2.04
C ALA A 77 19.09 20.77 0.84
N LEU A 78 18.62 19.52 0.72
CA LEU A 78 18.95 18.65 -0.41
C LEU A 78 18.03 18.94 -1.59
N PRO A 79 18.56 19.13 -2.80
CA PRO A 79 17.75 19.24 -4.00
C PRO A 79 17.09 17.91 -4.29
N PHE A 80 15.76 17.85 -4.15
CA PHE A 80 15.03 16.62 -4.33
C PHE A 80 13.58 16.90 -4.80
N GLU A 81 13.19 16.27 -5.87
CA GLU A 81 11.83 16.30 -6.40
C GLU A 81 11.31 14.88 -6.66
N TRP A 82 10.04 14.66 -6.35
CA TRP A 82 9.37 13.42 -6.68
C TRP A 82 8.76 13.47 -8.08
N GLN A 83 8.81 12.34 -8.77
CA GLN A 83 7.92 12.14 -9.91
C GLN A 83 6.46 12.19 -9.44
N SER A 84 5.59 12.80 -10.24
CA SER A 84 4.19 13.08 -9.87
C SER A 84 3.35 11.81 -9.70
N LEU A 85 3.65 10.75 -10.43
CA LEU A 85 2.90 9.49 -10.43
C LEU A 85 3.73 8.32 -9.90
N TYR A 86 3.06 7.21 -9.65
CA TYR A 86 3.65 5.91 -9.38
C TYR A 86 2.88 4.84 -10.17
N TYR A 87 3.52 3.72 -10.40
CA TYR A 87 2.93 2.55 -11.03
C TYR A 87 2.79 1.45 -10.00
N ASP A 88 1.64 0.81 -9.94
CA ASP A 88 1.38 -0.33 -9.08
C ASP A 88 0.78 -1.49 -9.87
N GLN A 89 1.05 -2.70 -9.42
CA GLN A 89 0.55 -3.93 -10.01
C GLN A 89 0.25 -4.95 -8.92
N ILE A 90 -0.91 -5.59 -9.05
CA ILE A 90 -1.32 -6.65 -8.13
C ILE A 90 -0.67 -7.96 -8.57
N ILE A 91 0.04 -8.61 -7.65
CA ILE A 91 0.61 -9.93 -7.84
C ILE A 91 -0.44 -10.96 -7.45
N ARG A 92 -0.75 -11.90 -8.35
CA ARG A 92 -1.86 -12.85 -8.19
C ARG A 92 -1.44 -14.29 -7.98
N ASP A 93 -0.21 -14.63 -8.32
CA ASP A 93 0.32 -15.99 -8.24
C ASP A 93 1.77 -16.01 -7.79
N ASP A 94 2.23 -17.18 -7.35
CA ASP A 94 3.57 -17.36 -6.82
C ASP A 94 4.67 -17.17 -7.89
N ASN A 95 4.42 -17.58 -9.12
CA ASN A 95 5.39 -17.40 -10.21
C ASN A 95 5.63 -15.91 -10.48
N HIS A 96 4.54 -15.13 -10.53
CA HIS A 96 4.63 -13.69 -10.68
C HIS A 96 5.35 -13.05 -9.47
N PHE A 97 5.06 -13.53 -8.26
CA PHE A 97 5.75 -13.07 -7.05
C PHE A 97 7.26 -13.26 -7.12
N TYR A 98 7.71 -14.48 -7.44
CA TYR A 98 9.14 -14.77 -7.53
C TYR A 98 9.82 -14.00 -8.67
N ASN A 99 9.17 -13.84 -9.81
CA ASN A 99 9.69 -13.05 -10.92
C ASN A 99 9.88 -11.58 -10.55
N VAL A 100 8.93 -10.98 -9.85
CA VAL A 100 9.03 -9.58 -9.37
C VAL A 100 10.12 -9.45 -8.32
N GLN A 101 10.22 -10.40 -7.39
CA GLN A 101 11.26 -10.40 -6.36
C GLN A 101 12.66 -10.52 -6.98
N ASP A 102 12.84 -11.41 -7.92
CA ASP A 102 14.10 -11.57 -8.64
C ASP A 102 14.45 -10.32 -9.47
N TYR A 103 13.46 -9.75 -10.14
CA TYR A 103 13.60 -8.48 -10.83
C TYR A 103 14.09 -7.37 -9.91
N ILE A 104 13.49 -7.20 -8.76
CA ILE A 104 13.89 -6.19 -7.77
C ILE A 104 15.33 -6.42 -7.33
N ARG A 105 15.70 -7.65 -6.98
CA ARG A 105 17.04 -7.99 -6.49
C ARG A 105 18.13 -7.88 -7.56
N SER A 106 17.82 -8.23 -8.81
CA SER A 106 18.78 -8.17 -9.93
C SER A 106 18.95 -6.77 -10.52
N ASN A 107 18.10 -5.82 -10.17
CA ASN A 107 18.06 -4.51 -10.81
C ASN A 107 19.35 -3.69 -10.61
N ILE A 108 19.94 -3.72 -9.42
CA ILE A 108 21.22 -3.03 -9.17
C ILE A 108 22.30 -3.53 -10.11
N LYS A 109 22.42 -4.84 -10.24
CA LYS A 109 23.45 -5.45 -11.09
C LYS A 109 23.29 -5.02 -12.53
N LYS A 110 22.06 -5.11 -13.07
CA LYS A 110 21.75 -4.66 -14.44
C LYS A 110 22.03 -3.17 -14.65
N TYR A 111 21.79 -2.35 -13.65
CA TYR A 111 22.05 -0.92 -13.73
C TYR A 111 23.55 -0.61 -13.72
N GLN A 112 24.34 -1.30 -12.89
CA GLN A 112 25.78 -1.17 -12.83
C GLN A 112 26.44 -1.62 -14.13
N ASP A 113 26.01 -2.76 -14.71
CA ASP A 113 26.52 -3.29 -15.95
C ASP A 113 26.29 -2.32 -17.14
N LYS A 114 25.16 -1.60 -17.15
CA LYS A 114 24.89 -0.58 -18.18
C LYS A 114 25.78 0.66 -18.07
N ARG A 115 26.33 0.97 -16.91
CA ARG A 115 27.20 2.12 -16.72
C ARG A 115 28.67 1.82 -17.02
N LEU A 116 29.05 0.55 -17.10
CA LEU A 116 30.41 0.09 -17.40
C LEU A 116 30.62 -0.18 -18.88
N THR A 117 29.56 -0.13 -19.67
CA THR A 117 29.61 -0.23 -21.14
C THR A 117 29.45 1.13 -21.77
#